data_30f4aea3aaf72f48b4b1eab063b83d2a
#
_entry.id   30f4aea3aaf72f48b4b1eab063b83d2a
#
_cell.length_a   1.000
_cell.length_b   1.000
_cell.length_c   1.000
_cell.angle_alpha   90.00
_cell.angle_beta   90.00
_cell.angle_gamma   90.00
#
_symmetry.space_group_name_H-M   'P 1'
#
loop_
_entity.id
_entity.type
_entity.pdbx_description
1 polymer ?
#
loop_
_entity_poly.entity_id
_entity_poly.type
_entity_poly.pdbx_seq_one_letter_code
_entity_poly.pdbx_strand_id
1 'polypeptide(L)'
;MKQLNLFLFKHKNADQIGIDFRFDMELKNHLKQLKDVRWSRTHSCFYIPSGRQYLQTLNKHFEDMNAELNTSLLDFSRIPDIAIVETVETRQAMRKFVHYLKGLRHSPSTVKTYSTFVLAFLKFHYGKENYTQKDVARFIESEVALKRYSISTHRQCISALKHYFKFKENALFDLNALKRPKKSSYLPTVLSKEELIDLLRLTRNLKHRSILALIYSSGLRIGELINLELRDLDIDRRQILVRQAKGRKDRYVMMAESFLPLLLNYLQTYEPKRYFAEGNGGKYSSSAIRGFLKDSCERAKIRKRVTPHTLRHSFATHMLENGTDLRYIQELLGHAKPETTMIYTHVTKKDLLKIESPLDSTIKKLLEQGDKEQSDLRLSRNILG
;
A
#
# COMPACT_ATOMS: atom_id res chain seq x y z
N MET A 1 23.28 -10.82 -41.82
CA MET A 1 23.22 -10.39 -40.42
C MET A 1 23.41 -11.64 -39.59
N LYS A 2 24.38 -11.63 -38.65
CA LYS A 2 24.65 -12.77 -37.77
C LYS A 2 23.56 -12.80 -36.68
N GLN A 3 22.94 -13.97 -36.43
CA GLN A 3 21.84 -14.07 -35.47
C GLN A 3 22.17 -15.09 -34.38
N LEU A 4 21.97 -14.69 -33.10
CA LEU A 4 22.07 -15.58 -31.93
C LEU A 4 20.68 -15.80 -31.35
N ASN A 5 20.19 -17.03 -31.33
CA ASN A 5 18.91 -17.39 -30.75
C ASN A 5 19.08 -17.72 -29.27
N LEU A 6 18.31 -17.05 -28.41
CA LEU A 6 18.38 -17.26 -26.98
C LEU A 6 17.15 -18.04 -26.52
N PHE A 7 17.33 -19.05 -25.66
CA PHE A 7 16.26 -19.89 -25.15
C PHE A 7 16.52 -20.28 -23.69
N LEU A 8 15.47 -20.55 -22.92
CA LEU A 8 15.57 -21.01 -21.54
C LEU A 8 15.62 -22.53 -21.48
N PHE A 9 16.54 -23.07 -20.67
CA PHE A 9 16.60 -24.51 -20.37
C PHE A 9 17.11 -24.77 -18.96
N LYS A 10 16.83 -25.96 -18.42
CA LYS A 10 17.34 -26.39 -17.12
C LYS A 10 18.68 -27.11 -17.29
N HIS A 11 19.70 -26.64 -16.55
CA HIS A 11 20.99 -27.30 -16.46
C HIS A 11 21.49 -27.29 -15.01
N LYS A 12 21.85 -28.45 -14.48
CA LYS A 12 22.30 -28.62 -13.08
C LYS A 12 21.32 -28.04 -12.05
N ASN A 13 20.04 -28.33 -12.20
CA ASN A 13 18.93 -27.84 -11.36
C ASN A 13 18.70 -26.31 -11.32
N ALA A 14 19.31 -25.56 -12.24
CA ALA A 14 19.10 -24.13 -12.36
C ALA A 14 18.61 -23.77 -13.77
N ASP A 15 17.77 -22.72 -13.89
CA ASP A 15 17.42 -22.17 -15.17
C ASP A 15 18.63 -21.44 -15.76
N GLN A 16 18.92 -21.68 -17.03
CA GLN A 16 20.03 -21.12 -17.79
C GLN A 16 19.50 -20.56 -19.11
N ILE A 17 20.21 -19.59 -19.69
CA ILE A 17 19.92 -19.06 -21.02
C ILE A 17 20.86 -19.72 -22.01
N GLY A 18 20.35 -20.57 -22.89
CA GLY A 18 21.07 -21.17 -24.01
C GLY A 18 21.27 -20.16 -25.14
N ILE A 19 22.41 -20.28 -25.80
CA ILE A 19 22.79 -19.46 -26.95
C ILE A 19 23.03 -20.41 -28.11
N ASP A 20 22.15 -20.36 -29.08
CA ASP A 20 22.25 -21.14 -30.32
C ASP A 20 22.46 -20.22 -31.52
N PHE A 21 23.36 -20.60 -32.41
CA PHE A 21 23.66 -19.86 -33.61
C PHE A 21 24.23 -20.77 -34.69
N ARG A 22 23.99 -20.41 -35.94
CA ARG A 22 24.62 -21.10 -37.07
C ARG A 22 26.15 -21.01 -36.92
N PHE A 23 26.85 -22.14 -37.00
CA PHE A 23 28.27 -22.22 -36.76
C PHE A 23 29.05 -21.07 -37.45
N ASP A 24 29.69 -20.26 -36.65
CA ASP A 24 30.54 -19.13 -37.02
C ASP A 24 31.71 -19.06 -36.05
N MET A 25 32.93 -19.14 -36.57
CA MET A 25 34.14 -19.21 -35.75
C MET A 25 34.41 -17.88 -35.03
N GLU A 26 34.07 -16.78 -35.65
CA GLU A 26 34.22 -15.43 -35.09
C GLU A 26 33.27 -15.22 -33.92
N LEU A 27 31.96 -15.54 -34.08
CA LEU A 27 30.98 -15.53 -33.00
C LEU A 27 31.38 -16.45 -31.85
N LYS A 28 31.86 -17.65 -32.14
CA LYS A 28 32.33 -18.61 -31.14
C LYS A 28 33.51 -18.07 -30.32
N ASN A 29 34.47 -17.46 -30.99
CA ASN A 29 35.64 -16.90 -30.31
C ASN A 29 35.26 -15.68 -29.49
N HIS A 30 34.33 -14.87 -29.96
CA HIS A 30 33.84 -13.69 -29.27
C HIS A 30 33.02 -14.07 -28.02
N LEU A 31 32.16 -15.09 -28.12
CA LEU A 31 31.44 -15.64 -26.96
C LEU A 31 32.38 -16.17 -25.88
N LYS A 32 33.47 -16.79 -26.23
CA LYS A 32 34.46 -17.31 -25.28
C LYS A 32 35.24 -16.25 -24.49
N GLN A 33 35.21 -15.00 -24.96
CA GLN A 33 35.83 -13.87 -24.23
C GLN A 33 34.99 -13.45 -23.02
N LEU A 34 33.69 -13.79 -23.00
CA LEU A 34 32.80 -13.48 -21.89
C LEU A 34 33.01 -14.46 -20.74
N LYS A 35 33.34 -13.93 -19.56
CA LYS A 35 33.67 -14.69 -18.34
C LYS A 35 32.59 -15.67 -17.90
N ASP A 36 31.32 -15.32 -18.14
CA ASP A 36 30.14 -16.06 -17.67
C ASP A 36 29.59 -17.05 -18.70
N VAL A 37 30.13 -17.08 -19.92
CA VAL A 37 29.72 -18.01 -20.98
C VAL A 37 30.38 -19.36 -20.76
N ARG A 38 29.57 -20.44 -20.81
CA ARG A 38 30.00 -21.81 -20.64
C ARG A 38 29.45 -22.68 -21.77
N TRP A 39 30.10 -23.82 -22.03
CA TRP A 39 29.62 -24.80 -22.98
C TRP A 39 28.94 -25.97 -22.26
N SER A 40 27.77 -26.35 -22.68
CA SER A 40 27.06 -27.55 -22.25
C SER A 40 27.26 -28.68 -23.25
N ARG A 41 27.93 -29.75 -22.84
CA ARG A 41 28.08 -30.97 -23.69
C ARG A 41 26.73 -31.69 -23.85
N THR A 42 25.91 -31.71 -22.82
CA THR A 42 24.61 -32.39 -22.80
C THR A 42 23.59 -31.72 -23.73
N HIS A 43 23.63 -30.40 -23.84
CA HIS A 43 22.66 -29.62 -24.66
C HIS A 43 23.29 -29.06 -25.94
N SER A 44 24.59 -29.34 -26.18
CA SER A 44 25.37 -28.92 -27.36
C SER A 44 25.23 -27.42 -27.69
N CYS A 45 25.12 -26.56 -26.65
CA CYS A 45 24.99 -25.12 -26.79
C CYS A 45 25.88 -24.34 -25.80
N PHE A 46 26.20 -23.10 -26.15
CA PHE A 46 26.72 -22.17 -25.18
C PHE A 46 25.60 -21.72 -24.25
N TYR A 47 25.93 -21.37 -23.02
CA TYR A 47 24.93 -20.86 -22.08
C TYR A 47 25.52 -19.86 -21.08
N ILE A 48 24.66 -19.02 -20.58
CA ILE A 48 24.93 -18.08 -19.50
C ILE A 48 23.94 -18.34 -18.36
N PRO A 49 24.24 -17.93 -17.12
CA PRO A 49 23.27 -18.00 -16.04
C PRO A 49 22.00 -17.21 -16.37
N SER A 50 20.83 -17.72 -15.92
CA SER A 50 19.57 -17.03 -16.13
C SER A 50 19.55 -15.74 -15.28
N GLY A 51 19.55 -14.59 -15.97
CA GLY A 51 19.49 -13.27 -15.37
C GLY A 51 19.57 -12.16 -16.42
N ARG A 52 18.79 -11.10 -16.24
CA ARG A 52 18.75 -9.98 -17.21
C ARG A 52 20.09 -9.28 -17.38
N GLN A 53 20.94 -9.29 -16.35
CA GLN A 53 22.31 -8.74 -16.41
C GLN A 53 23.16 -9.43 -17.49
N TYR A 54 23.04 -10.77 -17.57
CA TYR A 54 23.81 -11.52 -18.54
C TYR A 54 23.33 -11.26 -19.96
N LEU A 55 22.02 -11.04 -20.15
CA LEU A 55 21.46 -10.62 -21.42
C LEU A 55 21.96 -9.24 -21.83
N GLN A 56 22.02 -8.28 -20.89
CA GLN A 56 22.55 -6.94 -21.17
C GLN A 56 24.04 -6.96 -21.50
N THR A 57 24.81 -7.75 -20.76
CA THR A 57 26.24 -7.94 -21.05
C THR A 57 26.44 -8.57 -22.43
N LEU A 58 25.60 -9.57 -22.77
CA LEU A 58 25.64 -10.21 -24.06
C LEU A 58 25.28 -9.22 -25.18
N ASN A 59 24.23 -8.44 -25.01
CA ASN A 59 23.80 -7.44 -25.99
C ASN A 59 24.89 -6.42 -26.25
N LYS A 60 25.46 -5.83 -25.20
CA LYS A 60 26.55 -4.87 -25.29
C LYS A 60 27.79 -5.43 -25.98
N HIS A 61 28.08 -6.72 -25.71
CA HIS A 61 29.28 -7.38 -26.29
C HIS A 61 29.16 -7.64 -27.78
N PHE A 62 27.92 -7.73 -28.31
CA PHE A 62 27.65 -7.99 -29.71
C PHE A 62 27.18 -6.76 -30.49
N GLU A 63 27.03 -5.59 -29.85
CA GLU A 63 26.66 -4.32 -30.52
C GLU A 63 27.64 -3.97 -31.65
N ASP A 64 28.93 -4.16 -31.44
CA ASP A 64 29.98 -3.82 -32.40
C ASP A 64 30.13 -4.85 -33.55
N MET A 65 29.51 -6.03 -33.44
CA MET A 65 29.66 -7.14 -34.42
C MET A 65 28.54 -7.23 -35.46
N ASN A 66 27.60 -6.29 -35.45
CA ASN A 66 26.40 -6.35 -36.32
C ASN A 66 25.65 -7.70 -36.20
N ALA A 67 25.64 -8.26 -34.97
CA ALA A 67 24.96 -9.48 -34.61
C ALA A 67 23.69 -9.18 -33.80
N GLU A 68 22.57 -9.80 -34.19
CA GLU A 68 21.28 -9.60 -33.55
C GLU A 68 20.98 -10.72 -32.55
N LEU A 69 20.56 -10.35 -31.35
CA LEU A 69 20.07 -11.27 -30.34
C LEU A 69 18.57 -11.50 -30.51
N ASN A 70 18.21 -12.70 -30.95
CA ASN A 70 16.81 -13.11 -31.03
C ASN A 70 16.33 -13.64 -29.69
N THR A 71 15.49 -12.88 -29.01
CA THR A 71 14.91 -13.19 -27.70
C THR A 71 13.49 -13.73 -27.76
N SER A 72 12.98 -14.04 -28.94
CA SER A 72 11.59 -14.50 -29.15
C SER A 72 11.23 -15.78 -28.39
N LEU A 73 12.23 -16.64 -28.11
CA LEU A 73 12.06 -17.89 -27.37
C LEU A 73 12.28 -17.75 -25.86
N LEU A 74 12.54 -16.52 -25.36
CA LEU A 74 12.77 -16.28 -23.95
C LEU A 74 11.45 -15.95 -23.24
N ASP A 75 11.09 -16.76 -22.26
CA ASP A 75 10.06 -16.39 -21.29
C ASP A 75 10.66 -15.50 -20.19
N PHE A 76 10.52 -14.19 -20.37
CA PHE A 76 11.06 -13.20 -19.44
C PHE A 76 10.44 -13.27 -18.04
N SER A 77 9.31 -13.95 -17.86
CA SER A 77 8.70 -14.16 -16.54
C SER A 77 9.52 -15.12 -15.67
N ARG A 78 10.28 -16.01 -16.31
CA ARG A 78 11.16 -17.02 -15.68
C ARG A 78 12.61 -16.56 -15.54
N ILE A 79 12.97 -15.45 -16.17
CA ILE A 79 14.31 -14.87 -16.02
C ILE A 79 14.32 -14.00 -14.77
N PRO A 80 15.03 -14.37 -13.69
CA PRO A 80 15.02 -13.59 -12.48
C PRO A 80 15.48 -12.16 -12.76
N ASP A 81 14.71 -11.20 -12.23
CA ASP A 81 15.18 -9.84 -12.14
C ASP A 81 16.52 -9.86 -11.41
N ILE A 82 17.46 -9.18 -12.00
CA ILE A 82 18.84 -9.08 -11.55
C ILE A 82 18.93 -9.17 -10.02
N ALA A 83 19.59 -10.20 -9.48
CA ALA A 83 20.34 -10.03 -8.27
C ALA A 83 21.47 -9.04 -8.61
N ILE A 84 21.15 -7.75 -8.70
CA ILE A 84 22.16 -6.74 -8.89
C ILE A 84 23.02 -6.81 -7.63
N VAL A 85 24.24 -7.26 -7.80
CA VAL A 85 25.32 -6.82 -6.94
C VAL A 85 25.23 -5.30 -6.98
N GLU A 86 24.64 -4.69 -5.94
CA GLU A 86 24.63 -3.24 -5.81
C GLU A 86 26.07 -2.80 -5.97
N THR A 87 26.40 -2.14 -7.07
CA THR A 87 27.76 -1.62 -7.24
C THR A 87 28.07 -0.73 -6.05
N VAL A 88 29.33 -0.63 -5.68
CA VAL A 88 29.76 0.26 -4.58
C VAL A 88 29.22 1.66 -4.81
N GLU A 89 29.18 2.11 -6.07
CA GLU A 89 28.66 3.41 -6.50
C GLU A 89 27.14 3.55 -6.28
N THR A 90 26.36 2.54 -6.66
CA THR A 90 24.90 2.53 -6.42
C THR A 90 24.60 2.55 -4.92
N ARG A 91 25.37 1.79 -4.10
CA ARG A 91 25.22 1.83 -2.64
C ARG A 91 25.56 3.19 -2.06
N GLN A 92 26.62 3.83 -2.53
CA GLN A 92 27.00 5.18 -2.08
C GLN A 92 25.96 6.21 -2.48
N ALA A 93 25.48 6.19 -3.73
CA ALA A 93 24.41 7.07 -4.22
C ALA A 93 23.13 6.91 -3.39
N MET A 94 22.73 5.65 -3.10
CA MET A 94 21.57 5.37 -2.26
C MET A 94 21.76 5.83 -0.81
N ARG A 95 22.96 5.66 -0.22
CA ARG A 95 23.24 6.18 1.14
C ARG A 95 23.12 7.71 1.18
N LYS A 96 23.67 8.44 0.20
CA LYS A 96 23.54 9.91 0.08
C LYS A 96 22.08 10.33 -0.09
N PHE A 97 21.31 9.63 -0.93
CA PHE A 97 19.88 9.92 -1.12
C PHE A 97 19.05 9.65 0.15
N VAL A 98 19.32 8.55 0.88
CA VAL A 98 18.69 8.28 2.17
C VAL A 98 19.00 9.39 3.18
N HIS A 99 20.25 9.85 3.22
CA HIS A 99 20.66 10.97 4.09
C HIS A 99 19.91 12.26 3.74
N TYR A 100 19.83 12.60 2.46
CA TYR A 100 19.03 13.73 1.95
C TYR A 100 17.56 13.64 2.39
N LEU A 101 16.91 12.48 2.23
CA LEU A 101 15.52 12.30 2.67
C LEU A 101 15.35 12.45 4.19
N LYS A 102 16.33 11.98 4.98
CA LYS A 102 16.34 12.16 6.43
C LYS A 102 16.54 13.64 6.80
N GLY A 103 17.39 14.35 6.09
CA GLY A 103 17.58 15.81 6.24
C GLY A 103 16.29 16.59 6.00
N LEU A 104 15.46 16.15 5.03
CA LEU A 104 14.11 16.68 4.80
C LEU A 104 13.09 16.22 5.86
N ARG A 105 13.54 15.51 6.90
CA ARG A 105 12.71 15.01 8.01
C ARG A 105 11.54 14.12 7.57
N HIS A 106 11.70 13.37 6.48
CA HIS A 106 10.74 12.35 6.08
C HIS A 106 10.65 11.21 7.11
N SER A 107 9.45 10.64 7.25
CA SER A 107 9.26 9.48 8.14
C SER A 107 10.09 8.26 7.68
N PRO A 108 10.50 7.37 8.59
CA PRO A 108 11.23 6.14 8.22
C PRO A 108 10.52 5.31 7.16
N SER A 109 9.19 5.24 7.22
CA SER A 109 8.36 4.56 6.21
C SER A 109 8.46 5.22 4.84
N THR A 110 8.42 6.56 4.77
CA THR A 110 8.56 7.32 3.52
C THR A 110 9.96 7.12 2.94
N VAL A 111 11.00 7.22 3.78
CA VAL A 111 12.39 6.98 3.37
C VAL A 111 12.54 5.59 2.77
N LYS A 112 12.03 4.54 3.45
CA LYS A 112 12.07 3.16 2.94
C LYS A 112 11.37 3.05 1.59
N THR A 113 10.14 3.56 1.47
CA THR A 113 9.34 3.47 0.24
C THR A 113 10.02 4.19 -0.92
N TYR A 114 10.50 5.42 -0.70
CA TYR A 114 11.17 6.20 -1.74
C TYR A 114 12.49 5.55 -2.18
N SER A 115 13.26 5.05 -1.22
CA SER A 115 14.50 4.33 -1.52
C SER A 115 14.25 3.06 -2.35
N THR A 116 13.17 2.33 -2.07
CA THR A 116 12.81 1.14 -2.85
C THR A 116 12.52 1.50 -4.32
N PHE A 117 11.74 2.57 -4.58
CA PHE A 117 11.44 2.98 -5.96
C PHE A 117 12.67 3.52 -6.69
N VAL A 118 13.50 4.31 -6.02
CA VAL A 118 14.73 4.84 -6.62
C VAL A 118 15.72 3.71 -6.91
N LEU A 119 15.87 2.76 -6.00
CA LEU A 119 16.71 1.60 -6.25
C LEU A 119 16.20 0.77 -7.44
N ALA A 120 14.88 0.57 -7.56
CA ALA A 120 14.28 -0.10 -8.71
C ALA A 120 14.55 0.66 -10.02
N PHE A 121 14.47 2.01 -10.00
CA PHE A 121 14.79 2.86 -11.14
C PHE A 121 16.26 2.74 -11.56
N LEU A 122 17.18 2.81 -10.60
CA LEU A 122 18.62 2.65 -10.87
C LEU A 122 18.93 1.26 -11.41
N LYS A 123 18.25 0.26 -10.91
CA LYS A 123 18.35 -1.11 -11.40
C LYS A 123 17.84 -1.26 -12.83
N PHE A 124 16.72 -0.67 -13.16
CA PHE A 124 16.14 -0.71 -14.51
C PHE A 124 17.08 -0.07 -15.55
N HIS A 125 17.82 0.94 -15.16
CA HIS A 125 18.77 1.67 -16.01
C HIS A 125 20.23 1.40 -15.63
N TYR A 126 20.54 0.16 -15.29
CA TYR A 126 21.91 -0.22 -14.92
C TYR A 126 22.94 0.21 -15.98
N GLY A 127 24.05 0.77 -15.51
CA GLY A 127 25.14 1.28 -16.38
C GLY A 127 24.88 2.63 -17.04
N LYS A 128 23.74 3.28 -16.77
CA LYS A 128 23.44 4.61 -17.30
C LYS A 128 23.68 5.67 -16.22
N GLU A 129 24.48 6.69 -16.54
CA GLU A 129 24.79 7.79 -15.61
C GLU A 129 23.83 8.96 -15.73
N ASN A 130 23.41 9.28 -16.95
CA ASN A 130 22.53 10.39 -17.25
C ASN A 130 21.15 9.89 -17.69
N TYR A 131 20.12 10.39 -17.03
CA TYR A 131 18.73 9.98 -17.26
C TYR A 131 17.95 11.11 -17.92
N THR A 132 17.16 10.74 -18.93
CA THR A 132 16.24 11.63 -19.63
C THR A 132 14.82 11.43 -19.15
N GLN A 133 13.90 12.33 -19.52
CA GLN A 133 12.47 12.14 -19.26
C GLN A 133 11.90 10.87 -19.90
N LYS A 134 12.41 10.49 -21.10
CA LYS A 134 12.00 9.24 -21.77
C LYS A 134 12.38 8.00 -20.94
N ASP A 135 13.54 8.02 -20.28
CA ASP A 135 13.95 6.91 -19.41
C ASP A 135 13.01 6.75 -18.22
N VAL A 136 12.63 7.86 -17.59
CA VAL A 136 11.68 7.83 -16.47
C VAL A 136 10.30 7.38 -16.93
N ALA A 137 9.83 7.81 -18.10
CA ALA A 137 8.56 7.37 -18.66
C ALA A 137 8.55 5.86 -18.89
N ARG A 138 9.58 5.32 -19.56
CA ARG A 138 9.74 3.86 -19.80
C ARG A 138 9.75 3.06 -18.51
N PHE A 139 10.47 3.53 -17.49
CA PHE A 139 10.50 2.86 -16.19
C PHE A 139 9.11 2.86 -15.53
N ILE A 140 8.42 4.00 -15.53
CA ILE A 140 7.07 4.10 -14.94
C ILE A 140 6.11 3.17 -15.67
N GLU A 141 6.10 3.18 -17.00
CA GLU A 141 5.25 2.32 -17.81
C GLU A 141 5.53 0.84 -17.53
N SER A 142 6.80 0.43 -17.54
CA SER A 142 7.21 -0.94 -17.23
C SER A 142 6.80 -1.35 -15.82
N GLU A 143 7.16 -0.56 -14.78
CA GLU A 143 6.85 -0.89 -13.38
C GLU A 143 5.35 -0.92 -13.10
N VAL A 144 4.60 0.06 -13.65
CA VAL A 144 3.15 0.16 -13.45
C VAL A 144 2.43 -0.98 -14.18
N ALA A 145 2.81 -1.27 -15.43
CA ALA A 145 2.18 -2.31 -16.23
C ALA A 145 2.51 -3.72 -15.71
N LEU A 146 3.80 -4.03 -15.49
CA LEU A 146 4.24 -5.35 -15.05
C LEU A 146 3.81 -5.68 -13.62
N LYS A 147 3.95 -4.73 -12.70
CA LYS A 147 3.64 -4.96 -11.28
C LYS A 147 2.21 -4.57 -10.90
N ARG A 148 1.39 -4.14 -11.86
CA ARG A 148 -0.01 -3.73 -11.65
C ARG A 148 -0.18 -2.81 -10.44
N TYR A 149 0.63 -1.75 -10.35
CA TYR A 149 0.60 -0.84 -9.22
C TYR A 149 -0.77 -0.18 -9.03
N SER A 150 -1.20 -0.09 -7.78
CA SER A 150 -2.34 0.75 -7.44
C SER A 150 -2.03 2.23 -7.76
N ILE A 151 -3.07 3.04 -8.00
CA ILE A 151 -2.91 4.49 -8.22
C ILE A 151 -2.09 5.15 -7.09
N SER A 152 -2.30 4.72 -5.84
CA SER A 152 -1.53 5.21 -4.69
C SER A 152 -0.05 4.87 -4.78
N THR A 153 0.28 3.63 -5.16
CA THR A 153 1.65 3.15 -5.34
C THR A 153 2.34 3.88 -6.49
N HIS A 154 1.65 4.05 -7.62
CA HIS A 154 2.13 4.83 -8.77
C HIS A 154 2.44 6.28 -8.36
N ARG A 155 1.54 6.94 -7.63
CA ARG A 155 1.78 8.31 -7.11
C ARG A 155 3.00 8.39 -6.18
N GLN A 156 3.25 7.37 -5.36
CA GLN A 156 4.43 7.29 -4.49
C GLN A 156 5.71 7.11 -5.31
N CYS A 157 5.68 6.25 -6.35
CA CYS A 157 6.78 6.06 -7.28
C CYS A 157 7.19 7.40 -7.93
N ILE A 158 6.24 8.13 -8.52
CA ILE A 158 6.50 9.46 -9.10
C ILE A 158 7.07 10.43 -8.06
N SER A 159 6.55 10.39 -6.82
CA SER A 159 7.07 11.28 -5.77
C SER A 159 8.51 10.94 -5.40
N ALA A 160 8.86 9.67 -5.33
CA ALA A 160 10.21 9.21 -5.05
C ALA A 160 11.19 9.67 -6.14
N LEU A 161 10.81 9.51 -7.41
CA LEU A 161 11.63 9.95 -8.54
C LEU A 161 11.79 11.48 -8.57
N LYS A 162 10.73 12.25 -8.27
CA LYS A 162 10.85 13.71 -8.14
C LYS A 162 11.87 14.12 -7.08
N HIS A 163 11.87 13.46 -5.91
CA HIS A 163 12.87 13.72 -4.87
C HIS A 163 14.27 13.32 -5.31
N TYR A 164 14.41 12.23 -6.04
CA TYR A 164 15.70 11.75 -6.52
C TYR A 164 16.31 12.72 -7.55
N PHE A 165 15.52 13.16 -8.55
CA PHE A 165 16.01 14.11 -9.56
C PHE A 165 16.28 15.51 -8.97
N LYS A 166 15.50 15.94 -7.97
CA LYS A 166 15.81 17.15 -7.20
C LYS A 166 17.13 17.01 -6.44
N PHE A 167 17.36 15.85 -5.81
CA PHE A 167 18.63 15.57 -5.11
C PHE A 167 19.83 15.54 -6.05
N LYS A 168 19.65 15.07 -7.30
CA LYS A 168 20.71 15.02 -8.31
C LYS A 168 20.97 16.38 -8.96
N GLU A 169 20.18 17.41 -8.65
CA GLU A 169 20.29 18.76 -9.25
C GLU A 169 20.36 18.74 -10.78
N ASN A 170 19.63 17.80 -11.41
CA ASN A 170 19.63 17.66 -12.85
C ASN A 170 18.79 18.78 -13.50
N ALA A 171 19.46 19.86 -13.91
CA ALA A 171 18.85 21.04 -14.50
C ALA A 171 18.09 20.76 -15.81
N LEU A 172 18.42 19.67 -16.51
CA LEU A 172 17.77 19.26 -17.76
C LEU A 172 16.48 18.48 -17.55
N PHE A 173 16.13 18.17 -16.29
CA PHE A 173 14.98 17.34 -15.96
C PHE A 173 13.78 18.19 -15.51
N ASP A 174 12.74 18.26 -16.33
CA ASP A 174 11.49 18.93 -15.94
C ASP A 174 10.68 18.05 -14.97
N LEU A 175 10.76 18.41 -13.68
CA LEU A 175 9.98 17.73 -12.63
C LEU A 175 8.46 17.88 -12.80
N ASN A 176 7.98 18.90 -13.52
CA ASN A 176 6.56 19.16 -13.72
C ASN A 176 5.96 18.22 -14.78
N ALA A 177 6.78 17.78 -15.73
CA ALA A 177 6.36 16.78 -16.72
C ALA A 177 5.97 15.43 -16.11
N LEU A 178 6.47 15.10 -14.90
CA LEU A 178 6.05 13.91 -14.17
C LEU A 178 4.68 14.13 -13.49
N LYS A 179 3.60 13.94 -14.26
CA LYS A 179 2.24 14.08 -13.75
C LYS A 179 1.87 12.87 -12.90
N ARG A 180 1.28 13.13 -11.72
CA ARG A 180 0.70 12.08 -10.88
C ARG A 180 -0.68 11.70 -11.40
N PRO A 181 -1.05 10.43 -11.46
CA PRO A 181 -2.41 10.03 -11.83
C PRO A 181 -3.43 10.64 -10.86
N LYS A 182 -4.65 10.88 -11.34
CA LYS A 182 -5.75 11.39 -10.49
C LYS A 182 -5.95 10.42 -9.32
N LYS A 183 -6.22 10.97 -8.14
CA LYS A 183 -6.52 10.16 -6.95
C LYS A 183 -7.92 9.58 -7.10
N SER A 184 -8.06 8.27 -6.92
CA SER A 184 -9.39 7.67 -6.78
C SER A 184 -10.00 8.09 -5.44
N SER A 185 -11.25 8.52 -5.46
CA SER A 185 -12.04 8.79 -4.27
C SER A 185 -13.01 7.63 -4.06
N TYR A 186 -12.66 6.71 -3.18
CA TYR A 186 -13.57 5.67 -2.70
C TYR A 186 -14.12 6.09 -1.35
N LEU A 187 -15.40 5.82 -1.12
CA LEU A 187 -15.97 5.96 0.20
C LEU A 187 -15.30 4.96 1.16
N PRO A 188 -14.99 5.38 2.38
CA PRO A 188 -14.39 4.47 3.35
C PRO A 188 -15.37 3.35 3.74
N THR A 189 -14.85 2.16 3.93
CA THR A 189 -15.61 1.05 4.53
C THR A 189 -15.90 1.38 5.98
N VAL A 190 -17.17 1.28 6.39
CA VAL A 190 -17.67 1.48 7.75
C VAL A 190 -18.36 0.21 8.21
N LEU A 191 -18.10 -0.22 9.44
CA LEU A 191 -18.85 -1.27 10.11
C LEU A 191 -20.13 -0.71 10.69
N SER A 192 -21.21 -1.48 10.72
CA SER A 192 -22.39 -1.13 11.51
C SER A 192 -22.07 -1.25 13.01
N LYS A 193 -22.95 -0.72 13.85
CA LYS A 193 -22.79 -0.81 15.31
C LYS A 193 -22.84 -2.28 15.77
N GLU A 194 -23.73 -3.06 15.17
CA GLU A 194 -23.91 -4.50 15.41
C GLU A 194 -22.66 -5.30 15.00
N GLU A 195 -22.16 -5.09 13.76
CA GLU A 195 -20.93 -5.72 13.28
C GLU A 195 -19.74 -5.43 14.20
N LEU A 196 -19.68 -4.21 14.73
CA LEU A 196 -18.61 -3.83 15.65
C LEU A 196 -18.71 -4.53 17.00
N ILE A 197 -19.91 -4.58 17.60
CA ILE A 197 -20.14 -5.26 18.87
C ILE A 197 -19.82 -6.75 18.72
N ASP A 198 -20.26 -7.40 17.62
CA ASP A 198 -19.95 -8.79 17.33
C ASP A 198 -18.45 -9.02 17.15
N LEU A 199 -17.75 -8.12 16.45
CA LEU A 199 -16.30 -8.15 16.32
C LEU A 199 -15.60 -8.16 17.68
N LEU A 200 -15.97 -7.25 18.59
CA LEU A 200 -15.40 -7.16 19.93
C LEU A 200 -15.75 -8.39 20.78
N ARG A 201 -17.01 -8.83 20.77
CA ARG A 201 -17.51 -9.98 21.53
C ARG A 201 -16.81 -11.28 21.11
N LEU A 202 -16.62 -11.50 19.81
CA LEU A 202 -16.01 -12.70 19.26
C LEU A 202 -14.47 -12.65 19.20
N THR A 203 -13.86 -11.55 19.61
CA THR A 203 -12.42 -11.46 19.83
C THR A 203 -12.08 -12.07 21.19
N ARG A 204 -11.70 -13.35 21.22
CA ARG A 204 -11.54 -14.15 22.44
C ARG A 204 -10.41 -13.63 23.34
N ASN A 205 -9.27 -13.28 22.76
CA ASN A 205 -8.11 -12.81 23.52
C ASN A 205 -8.37 -11.41 24.11
N LEU A 206 -8.23 -11.26 25.42
CA LEU A 206 -8.51 -10.03 26.15
C LEU A 206 -7.67 -8.85 25.67
N LYS A 207 -6.34 -9.03 25.46
CA LYS A 207 -5.45 -8.00 24.92
C LYS A 207 -5.89 -7.53 23.53
N HIS A 208 -6.21 -8.48 22.63
CA HIS A 208 -6.65 -8.15 21.29
C HIS A 208 -7.99 -7.39 21.31
N ARG A 209 -8.92 -7.82 22.15
CA ARG A 209 -10.21 -7.14 22.33
C ARG A 209 -10.01 -5.71 22.84
N SER A 210 -9.14 -5.52 23.84
CA SER A 210 -8.82 -4.21 24.40
C SER A 210 -8.18 -3.29 23.35
N ILE A 211 -7.29 -3.81 22.52
CA ILE A 211 -6.67 -3.08 21.41
C ILE A 211 -7.73 -2.61 20.40
N LEU A 212 -8.62 -3.50 19.96
CA LEU A 212 -9.66 -3.15 18.98
C LEU A 212 -10.69 -2.17 19.56
N ALA A 213 -11.10 -2.39 20.81
CA ALA A 213 -12.01 -1.52 21.53
C ALA A 213 -11.43 -0.11 21.67
N LEU A 214 -10.14 0.01 22.01
CA LEU A 214 -9.49 1.31 22.14
C LEU A 214 -9.38 2.04 20.80
N ILE A 215 -9.01 1.34 19.71
CA ILE A 215 -8.97 1.96 18.37
C ILE A 215 -10.33 2.55 18.00
N TYR A 216 -11.41 1.81 18.25
CA TYR A 216 -12.75 2.26 17.91
C TYR A 216 -13.24 3.37 18.85
N SER A 217 -13.09 3.23 20.17
CA SER A 217 -13.66 4.17 21.13
C SER A 217 -12.95 5.54 21.17
N SER A 218 -11.66 5.58 20.73
CA SER A 218 -10.85 6.81 20.75
C SER A 218 -10.41 7.27 19.36
N GLY A 219 -10.75 6.54 18.31
CA GLY A 219 -10.39 6.88 16.94
C GLY A 219 -8.88 6.90 16.65
N LEU A 220 -8.07 6.15 17.40
CA LEU A 220 -6.61 6.13 17.26
C LEU A 220 -6.16 5.55 15.91
N ARG A 221 -5.05 6.10 15.37
CA ARG A 221 -4.33 5.42 14.28
C ARG A 221 -3.56 4.24 14.85
N ILE A 222 -3.37 3.18 14.05
CA ILE A 222 -2.59 2.00 14.49
C ILE A 222 -1.18 2.37 14.97
N GLY A 223 -0.51 3.32 14.31
CA GLY A 223 0.81 3.79 14.74
C GLY A 223 0.78 4.58 16.06
N GLU A 224 -0.29 5.30 16.33
CA GLU A 224 -0.51 6.00 17.62
C GLU A 224 -0.74 4.99 18.73
N LEU A 225 -1.60 3.99 18.50
CA LEU A 225 -1.86 2.92 19.47
C LEU A 225 -0.58 2.13 19.84
N ILE A 226 0.23 1.75 18.86
CA ILE A 226 1.47 0.98 19.10
C ILE A 226 2.48 1.78 19.95
N ASN A 227 2.46 3.10 19.81
CA ASN A 227 3.35 3.99 20.54
C ASN A 227 2.74 4.52 21.85
N LEU A 228 1.48 4.18 22.16
CA LEU A 228 0.79 4.62 23.35
C LEU A 228 1.44 4.02 24.59
N GLU A 229 1.94 4.85 25.48
CA GLU A 229 2.49 4.43 26.78
C GLU A 229 1.41 4.45 27.85
N LEU A 230 1.57 3.63 28.90
CA LEU A 230 0.61 3.57 30.00
C LEU A 230 0.45 4.91 30.72
N ARG A 231 1.54 5.68 30.85
CA ARG A 231 1.54 7.02 31.44
C ARG A 231 0.74 8.06 30.64
N ASP A 232 0.34 7.75 29.42
CA ASP A 232 -0.46 8.62 28.57
C ASP A 232 -1.97 8.40 28.77
N LEU A 233 -2.35 7.42 29.61
CA LEU A 233 -3.73 7.10 29.98
C LEU A 233 -4.07 7.84 31.28
N ASP A 234 -4.95 8.83 31.19
CA ASP A 234 -5.54 9.50 32.36
C ASP A 234 -6.94 8.88 32.58
N ILE A 235 -7.00 7.92 33.52
CA ILE A 235 -8.22 7.16 33.82
C ILE A 235 -9.25 8.06 34.50
N ASP A 236 -8.81 8.92 35.40
CA ASP A 236 -9.69 9.79 36.19
C ASP A 236 -10.38 10.83 35.31
N ARG A 237 -9.62 11.45 34.40
CA ARG A 237 -10.17 12.41 33.42
C ARG A 237 -10.75 11.74 32.18
N ARG A 238 -10.61 10.44 32.05
CA ARG A 238 -11.01 9.66 30.87
C ARG A 238 -10.44 10.22 29.57
N GLN A 239 -9.14 10.54 29.59
CA GLN A 239 -8.41 11.12 28.48
C GLN A 239 -7.18 10.28 28.12
N ILE A 240 -6.77 10.37 26.89
CA ILE A 240 -5.57 9.72 26.37
C ILE A 240 -4.75 10.78 25.65
N LEU A 241 -3.48 10.93 26.05
CA LEU A 241 -2.53 11.82 25.40
C LEU A 241 -1.90 11.09 24.20
N VAL A 242 -2.19 11.55 23.00
CA VAL A 242 -1.57 11.04 21.77
C VAL A 242 -0.37 11.91 21.41
N ARG A 243 0.83 11.40 21.73
CA ARG A 243 2.08 12.12 21.48
C ARG A 243 2.52 12.02 20.01
N GLN A 244 3.16 13.07 19.49
CA GLN A 244 3.79 13.14 18.18
C GLN A 244 2.91 12.58 17.05
N ALA A 245 1.62 12.93 17.07
CA ALA A 245 0.68 12.60 16.01
C ALA A 245 1.19 13.13 14.64
N LYS A 246 0.53 12.77 13.56
CA LYS A 246 0.89 13.24 12.22
C LYS A 246 0.98 14.77 12.20
N GLY A 247 2.18 15.30 11.91
CA GLY A 247 2.47 16.73 11.97
C GLY A 247 3.14 17.17 13.29
N ARG A 248 3.54 16.24 14.17
CA ARG A 248 4.25 16.47 15.44
C ARG A 248 3.48 17.32 16.45
N LYS A 249 2.14 17.29 16.39
CA LYS A 249 1.28 17.92 17.38
C LYS A 249 0.71 16.86 18.32
N ASP A 250 0.80 17.10 19.60
CA ASP A 250 0.12 16.30 20.60
C ASP A 250 -1.36 16.64 20.63
N ARG A 251 -2.20 15.68 21.00
CA ARG A 251 -3.62 15.90 21.21
C ARG A 251 -4.17 14.98 22.27
N TYR A 252 -5.21 15.40 22.94
CA TYR A 252 -6.01 14.55 23.78
C TYR A 252 -7.14 13.93 23.00
N VAL A 253 -7.44 12.67 23.28
CA VAL A 253 -8.65 11.98 22.80
C VAL A 253 -9.40 11.39 23.97
N MET A 254 -10.68 11.15 23.80
CA MET A 254 -11.55 10.58 24.82
C MET A 254 -11.25 9.12 25.09
N MET A 255 -11.41 8.70 26.34
CA MET A 255 -11.50 7.31 26.77
C MET A 255 -12.97 7.03 27.11
N ALA A 256 -13.61 6.12 26.37
CA ALA A 256 -15.00 5.79 26.61
C ALA A 256 -15.18 5.16 28.00
N GLU A 257 -16.21 5.57 28.72
CA GLU A 257 -16.54 4.99 30.05
C GLU A 257 -16.77 3.48 29.96
N SER A 258 -17.48 3.03 28.95
CA SER A 258 -17.71 1.60 28.68
C SER A 258 -16.46 0.79 28.40
N PHE A 259 -15.33 1.45 28.11
CA PHE A 259 -14.03 0.80 27.92
C PHE A 259 -13.30 0.54 29.24
N LEU A 260 -13.58 1.30 30.30
CA LEU A 260 -12.86 1.21 31.57
C LEU A 260 -12.82 -0.19 32.20
N PRO A 261 -13.95 -0.93 32.30
CA PRO A 261 -13.92 -2.28 32.87
C PRO A 261 -13.02 -3.23 32.06
N LEU A 262 -13.04 -3.09 30.74
CA LEU A 262 -12.18 -3.89 29.85
C LEU A 262 -10.72 -3.52 29.99
N LEU A 263 -10.40 -2.22 30.14
CA LEU A 263 -9.06 -1.70 30.38
C LEU A 263 -8.49 -2.22 31.69
N LEU A 264 -9.22 -2.08 32.80
CA LEU A 264 -8.78 -2.52 34.12
C LEU A 264 -8.50 -4.02 34.16
N ASN A 265 -9.42 -4.82 33.61
CA ASN A 265 -9.22 -6.28 33.48
C ASN A 265 -7.98 -6.60 32.64
N TYR A 266 -7.78 -5.89 31.52
CA TYR A 266 -6.59 -6.08 30.68
C TYR A 266 -5.29 -5.73 31.43
N LEU A 267 -5.26 -4.58 32.11
CA LEU A 267 -4.07 -4.14 32.88
C LEU A 267 -3.74 -5.12 34.01
N GLN A 268 -4.74 -5.62 34.73
CA GLN A 268 -4.55 -6.58 35.80
C GLN A 268 -4.11 -7.97 35.29
N THR A 269 -4.63 -8.42 34.14
CA THR A 269 -4.33 -9.77 33.61
C THR A 269 -2.98 -9.85 32.90
N TYR A 270 -2.59 -8.80 32.17
CA TYR A 270 -1.39 -8.83 31.31
C TYR A 270 -0.23 -8.03 31.89
N GLU A 271 -0.47 -7.17 32.87
CA GLU A 271 0.53 -6.32 33.54
C GLU A 271 1.55 -5.68 32.57
N PRO A 272 1.11 -4.98 31.52
CA PRO A 272 2.03 -4.34 30.58
C PRO A 272 2.93 -3.36 31.34
N LYS A 273 4.22 -3.28 30.98
CA LYS A 273 5.18 -2.48 31.74
C LYS A 273 5.30 -1.04 31.23
N ARG A 274 5.26 -0.84 29.95
CA ARG A 274 5.48 0.48 29.34
C ARG A 274 4.41 0.86 28.33
N TYR A 275 4.14 -0.01 27.36
CA TYR A 275 3.21 0.29 26.27
C TYR A 275 1.85 -0.33 26.53
N PHE A 276 0.77 0.39 26.17
CA PHE A 276 -0.56 -0.19 26.24
C PHE A 276 -0.65 -1.49 25.40
N ALA A 277 -0.17 -1.47 24.17
CA ALA A 277 -0.07 -2.68 23.34
C ALA A 277 1.36 -3.23 23.42
N GLU A 278 1.60 -4.13 24.36
CA GLU A 278 2.91 -4.72 24.61
C GLU A 278 2.93 -6.20 24.19
N GLY A 279 4.05 -6.61 23.59
CA GLY A 279 4.35 -7.99 23.20
C GLY A 279 5.67 -8.46 23.80
N ASN A 280 6.10 -9.68 23.49
CA ASN A 280 7.40 -10.20 23.92
C ASN A 280 8.53 -9.30 23.36
N GLY A 281 9.18 -8.54 24.23
CA GLY A 281 10.28 -7.65 23.87
C GLY A 281 9.90 -6.20 23.52
N GLY A 282 8.70 -5.73 23.87
CA GLY A 282 8.33 -4.33 23.77
C GLY A 282 7.04 -4.06 22.97
N LYS A 283 7.08 -3.11 22.05
CA LYS A 283 5.87 -2.69 21.30
C LYS A 283 5.27 -3.83 20.48
N TYR A 284 3.96 -3.88 20.48
CA TYR A 284 3.21 -4.79 19.61
C TYR A 284 3.38 -4.41 18.12
N SER A 285 3.38 -5.37 17.22
CA SER A 285 3.58 -5.07 15.81
C SER A 285 2.26 -4.73 15.09
N SER A 286 2.33 -3.81 14.14
CA SER A 286 1.16 -3.46 13.32
C SER A 286 0.69 -4.62 12.43
N SER A 287 1.58 -5.54 12.07
CA SER A 287 1.23 -6.75 11.30
C SER A 287 0.44 -7.74 12.16
N ALA A 288 0.86 -7.94 13.42
CA ALA A 288 0.12 -8.79 14.35
C ALA A 288 -1.30 -8.25 14.60
N ILE A 289 -1.45 -6.91 14.78
CA ILE A 289 -2.78 -6.29 14.94
C ILE A 289 -3.66 -6.55 13.72
N ARG A 290 -3.12 -6.42 12.50
CA ARG A 290 -3.89 -6.73 11.28
C ARG A 290 -4.23 -8.21 11.17
N GLY A 291 -3.33 -9.10 11.60
CA GLY A 291 -3.55 -10.54 11.61
C GLY A 291 -4.74 -10.91 12.48
N PHE A 292 -4.67 -10.62 13.79
CA PHE A 292 -5.76 -11.01 14.68
C PHE A 292 -7.08 -10.25 14.41
N LEU A 293 -7.03 -9.04 13.85
CA LEU A 293 -8.23 -8.34 13.40
C LEU A 293 -8.92 -9.12 12.27
N LYS A 294 -8.15 -9.63 11.30
CA LYS A 294 -8.67 -10.49 10.23
C LYS A 294 -9.33 -11.73 10.81
N ASP A 295 -8.64 -12.44 11.70
CA ASP A 295 -9.17 -13.65 12.36
C ASP A 295 -10.44 -13.36 13.17
N SER A 296 -10.52 -12.18 13.80
CA SER A 296 -11.72 -11.77 14.55
C SER A 296 -12.89 -11.43 13.62
N CYS A 297 -12.63 -10.82 12.47
CA CYS A 297 -13.66 -10.56 11.45
C CYS A 297 -14.21 -11.87 10.86
N GLU A 298 -13.36 -12.86 10.61
CA GLU A 298 -13.77 -14.17 10.13
C GLU A 298 -14.70 -14.86 11.13
N ARG A 299 -14.36 -14.85 12.44
CA ARG A 299 -15.22 -15.33 13.51
C ARG A 299 -16.55 -14.60 13.62
N ALA A 300 -16.53 -13.28 13.42
CA ALA A 300 -17.72 -12.43 13.42
C ALA A 300 -18.51 -12.51 12.10
N LYS A 301 -18.09 -13.33 11.13
CA LYS A 301 -18.69 -13.47 9.80
C LYS A 301 -18.83 -12.15 9.05
N ILE A 302 -17.92 -11.18 9.30
CA ILE A 302 -17.89 -9.88 8.63
C ILE A 302 -17.25 -10.04 7.27
N ARG A 303 -18.03 -9.87 6.19
CA ARG A 303 -17.55 -10.03 4.81
C ARG A 303 -16.78 -8.82 4.27
N LYS A 304 -16.90 -7.66 4.94
CA LYS A 304 -16.21 -6.43 4.55
C LYS A 304 -14.71 -6.57 4.77
N ARG A 305 -13.91 -5.89 3.94
CA ARG A 305 -12.47 -5.78 4.17
C ARG A 305 -12.20 -4.80 5.31
N VAL A 306 -11.96 -5.33 6.50
CA VAL A 306 -11.73 -4.54 7.71
C VAL A 306 -10.23 -4.35 7.97
N THR A 307 -9.87 -3.14 8.33
CA THR A 307 -8.51 -2.74 8.74
C THR A 307 -8.59 -1.90 10.01
N PRO A 308 -7.50 -1.64 10.73
CA PRO A 308 -7.52 -0.68 11.84
C PRO A 308 -8.02 0.71 11.43
N HIS A 309 -7.79 1.11 10.19
CA HIS A 309 -8.37 2.35 9.65
C HIS A 309 -9.90 2.26 9.49
N THR A 310 -10.44 1.09 9.18
CA THR A 310 -11.89 0.86 9.13
C THR A 310 -12.54 1.11 10.50
N LEU A 311 -11.94 0.65 11.60
CA LEU A 311 -12.44 0.91 12.95
C LEU A 311 -12.45 2.42 13.27
N ARG A 312 -11.38 3.12 12.89
CA ARG A 312 -11.30 4.57 13.05
C ARG A 312 -12.30 5.31 12.14
N HIS A 313 -12.55 4.83 10.93
CA HIS A 313 -13.59 5.39 10.04
C HIS A 313 -14.99 5.17 10.64
N SER A 314 -15.23 3.97 11.19
CA SER A 314 -16.50 3.66 11.88
C SER A 314 -16.70 4.56 13.10
N PHE A 315 -15.65 4.81 13.92
CA PHE A 315 -15.71 5.78 15.02
C PHE A 315 -16.15 7.15 14.52
N ALA A 316 -15.47 7.69 13.50
CA ALA A 316 -15.76 9.03 12.99
C ALA A 316 -17.18 9.14 12.40
N THR A 317 -17.60 8.14 11.65
CA THR A 317 -18.94 8.09 11.05
C THR A 317 -20.01 7.99 12.14
N HIS A 318 -19.84 7.10 13.14
CA HIS A 318 -20.80 6.95 14.23
C HIS A 318 -20.87 8.19 15.14
N MET A 319 -19.75 8.90 15.37
CA MET A 319 -19.75 10.19 16.07
C MET A 319 -20.60 11.23 15.33
N LEU A 320 -20.43 11.30 14.01
CA LEU A 320 -21.20 12.22 13.16
C LEU A 320 -22.69 11.85 13.16
N GLU A 321 -23.00 10.55 13.02
CA GLU A 321 -24.38 10.03 13.11
C GLU A 321 -25.06 10.32 14.46
N ASN A 322 -24.26 10.35 15.54
CA ASN A 322 -24.74 10.74 16.86
C ASN A 322 -24.85 12.27 17.06
N GLY A 323 -24.57 13.07 16.02
CA GLY A 323 -24.75 14.53 16.05
C GLY A 323 -23.51 15.30 16.53
N THR A 324 -22.35 14.66 16.67
CA THR A 324 -21.11 15.37 17.03
C THR A 324 -20.68 16.28 15.88
N ASP A 325 -20.36 17.54 16.20
CA ASP A 325 -19.88 18.49 15.19
C ASP A 325 -18.59 17.99 14.51
N LEU A 326 -18.52 18.21 13.20
CA LEU A 326 -17.41 17.75 12.37
C LEU A 326 -16.05 18.33 12.79
N ARG A 327 -16.02 19.52 13.38
CA ARG A 327 -14.81 20.17 13.89
C ARG A 327 -14.24 19.41 15.07
N TYR A 328 -15.07 18.98 16.02
CA TYR A 328 -14.62 18.14 17.14
C TYR A 328 -14.11 16.79 16.66
N ILE A 329 -14.79 16.18 15.68
CA ILE A 329 -14.30 14.92 15.07
C ILE A 329 -12.94 15.16 14.40
N GLN A 330 -12.75 16.29 13.72
CA GLN A 330 -11.46 16.65 13.09
C GLN A 330 -10.35 16.76 14.13
N GLU A 331 -10.60 17.42 15.26
CA GLU A 331 -9.64 17.57 16.38
C GLU A 331 -9.30 16.22 17.01
N LEU A 332 -10.30 15.43 17.39
CA LEU A 332 -10.13 14.10 17.95
C LEU A 332 -9.29 13.20 17.05
N LEU A 333 -9.56 13.25 15.74
CA LEU A 333 -8.81 12.47 14.76
C LEU A 333 -7.43 13.08 14.45
N GLY A 334 -7.17 14.35 14.77
CA GLY A 334 -5.94 15.05 14.41
C GLY A 334 -5.74 15.10 12.89
N HIS A 335 -6.77 15.54 12.17
CA HIS A 335 -6.72 15.79 10.73
C HIS A 335 -6.27 17.23 10.48
N ALA A 336 -5.09 17.39 9.87
CA ALA A 336 -4.54 18.71 9.53
C ALA A 336 -5.36 19.44 8.45
N LYS A 337 -6.15 18.71 7.67
CA LYS A 337 -6.95 19.25 6.56
C LYS A 337 -8.41 18.86 6.75
N PRO A 338 -9.35 19.84 6.72
CA PRO A 338 -10.78 19.58 6.86
C PRO A 338 -11.32 18.56 5.85
N GLU A 339 -10.83 18.59 4.61
CA GLU A 339 -11.27 17.68 3.54
C GLU A 339 -11.06 16.20 3.91
N THR A 340 -10.13 15.90 4.81
CA THR A 340 -9.92 14.55 5.31
C THR A 340 -11.05 14.07 6.21
N THR A 341 -11.74 14.99 6.89
CA THR A 341 -12.87 14.69 7.78
C THR A 341 -14.19 14.76 7.01
N MET A 342 -14.28 15.62 6.01
CA MET A 342 -15.48 15.74 5.18
C MET A 342 -15.87 14.46 4.44
N ILE A 343 -14.95 13.51 4.26
CA ILE A 343 -15.30 12.20 3.66
C ILE A 343 -16.37 11.45 4.45
N TYR A 344 -16.52 11.74 5.75
CA TYR A 344 -17.51 11.08 6.60
C TYR A 344 -18.93 11.63 6.36
N THR A 345 -19.08 12.86 5.92
CA THR A 345 -20.40 13.44 5.56
C THR A 345 -21.03 12.70 4.38
N HIS A 346 -20.24 12.10 3.50
CA HIS A 346 -20.72 11.30 2.37
C HIS A 346 -21.08 9.86 2.73
N VAL A 347 -20.80 9.43 3.96
CA VAL A 347 -20.98 8.03 4.41
C VAL A 347 -22.12 7.91 5.40
N THR A 348 -22.48 9.00 6.08
CA THR A 348 -23.56 9.02 7.06
C THR A 348 -24.89 8.73 6.39
N LYS A 349 -25.58 7.68 6.87
CA LYS A 349 -26.90 7.30 6.38
C LYS A 349 -28.03 8.21 6.89
N LYS A 350 -27.76 8.97 7.96
CA LYS A 350 -28.79 9.75 8.68
C LYS A 350 -29.45 10.80 7.80
N ASP A 351 -28.66 11.43 6.92
CA ASP A 351 -29.18 12.47 6.03
C ASP A 351 -29.93 11.87 4.84
N LEU A 352 -29.50 10.73 4.33
CA LEU A 352 -30.20 10.03 3.24
C LEU A 352 -31.57 9.48 3.68
N LEU A 353 -31.67 9.00 4.94
CA LEU A 353 -32.92 8.51 5.50
C LEU A 353 -33.94 9.65 5.79
N LYS A 354 -33.45 10.89 5.92
CA LYS A 354 -34.30 12.08 6.09
C LYS A 354 -34.75 12.72 4.77
N ILE A 355 -34.08 12.38 3.67
CA ILE A 355 -34.45 12.87 2.35
C ILE A 355 -35.56 11.98 1.82
N GLU A 356 -36.74 12.55 1.71
CA GLU A 356 -37.88 11.86 1.11
C GLU A 356 -37.63 11.67 -0.39
N SER A 357 -37.77 10.44 -0.86
CA SER A 357 -37.63 10.13 -2.28
C SER A 357 -38.72 10.87 -3.09
N PRO A 358 -38.40 11.41 -4.27
CA PRO A 358 -39.48 11.98 -5.14
C PRO A 358 -40.60 10.98 -5.41
N LEU A 359 -40.31 9.68 -5.43
CA LEU A 359 -41.31 8.63 -5.57
C LEU A 359 -42.24 8.59 -4.35
N ASP A 360 -41.68 8.62 -3.14
CA ASP A 360 -42.43 8.56 -1.89
C ASP A 360 -43.30 9.81 -1.74
N SER A 361 -42.75 10.99 -2.05
CA SER A 361 -43.52 12.26 -2.00
C SER A 361 -44.62 12.31 -3.07
N THR A 362 -44.39 11.72 -4.24
CA THR A 362 -45.42 11.63 -5.29
C THR A 362 -46.53 10.68 -4.90
N ILE A 363 -46.18 9.49 -4.38
CA ILE A 363 -47.18 8.52 -3.88
C ILE A 363 -48.01 9.13 -2.74
N LYS A 364 -47.40 9.82 -1.78
CA LYS A 364 -48.12 10.50 -0.71
C LYS A 364 -49.11 11.53 -1.27
N LYS A 365 -48.67 12.37 -2.20
CA LYS A 365 -49.57 13.37 -2.85
C LYS A 365 -50.71 12.71 -3.59
N LEU A 366 -50.49 11.61 -4.27
CA LEU A 366 -51.54 10.86 -4.98
C LEU A 366 -52.53 10.21 -3.99
N LEU A 367 -52.04 9.70 -2.87
CA LEU A 367 -52.88 9.14 -1.81
C LEU A 367 -53.67 10.22 -1.04
N GLU A 368 -53.13 11.43 -0.90
CA GLU A 368 -53.80 12.59 -0.30
C GLU A 368 -54.83 13.20 -1.22
N GLN A 369 -54.67 13.08 -2.55
CA GLN A 369 -55.56 13.66 -3.58
C GLN A 369 -56.63 12.67 -4.08
N GLY A 370 -56.41 11.34 -3.82
CA GLY A 370 -57.35 10.31 -4.25
C GLY A 370 -58.39 10.02 -3.20
N ASP A 371 -59.66 10.10 -3.58
CA ASP A 371 -60.76 9.64 -2.77
C ASP A 371 -60.59 8.21 -2.24
N LYS A 372 -61.26 7.91 -1.15
CA LYS A 372 -61.16 6.70 -0.28
C LYS A 372 -61.18 5.32 -0.97
N GLU A 373 -61.30 5.23 -2.29
CA GLU A 373 -61.35 3.93 -3.03
C GLU A 373 -60.04 3.45 -3.62
N GLN A 374 -58.93 4.23 -3.56
CA GLN A 374 -57.60 3.81 -4.10
C GLN A 374 -56.58 3.59 -2.99
N SER A 375 -56.94 2.90 -1.92
CA SER A 375 -56.01 2.62 -0.78
C SER A 375 -54.90 1.57 -1.06
N ASP A 376 -54.75 1.09 -2.28
CA ASP A 376 -53.83 -0.01 -2.60
C ASP A 376 -52.88 0.27 -3.78
N LEU A 377 -52.26 1.45 -3.85
CA LEU A 377 -51.14 1.69 -4.77
C LEU A 377 -49.91 0.91 -4.31
N ARG A 378 -49.92 -0.40 -4.57
CA ARG A 378 -48.76 -1.28 -4.36
C ARG A 378 -48.01 -1.43 -5.66
N LEU A 379 -46.80 -0.82 -5.74
CA LEU A 379 -45.88 -0.97 -6.86
C LEU A 379 -45.40 -2.41 -7.09
N SER A 380 -45.76 -3.33 -6.17
CA SER A 380 -45.41 -4.78 -6.23
C SER A 380 -46.46 -5.64 -6.96
N ARG A 381 -47.60 -5.08 -7.38
CA ARG A 381 -48.56 -5.81 -8.24
C ARG A 381 -48.06 -5.76 -9.67
N ASN A 382 -47.86 -6.92 -10.29
CA ASN A 382 -47.60 -7.04 -11.73
C ASN A 382 -48.73 -6.31 -12.48
N ILE A 383 -48.35 -5.26 -13.21
CA ILE A 383 -49.23 -4.61 -14.18
C ILE A 383 -49.23 -5.42 -15.46
N LEU A 384 -49.55 -6.68 -15.37
CA LEU A 384 -49.85 -7.55 -16.50
C LEU A 384 -51.05 -8.38 -16.12
N GLY A 385 -52.23 -7.78 -16.39
CA GLY A 385 -53.46 -8.49 -16.62
C GLY A 385 -53.66 -8.67 -18.08
#